data_56df7f5fed9f193c09fb51cc40f15244
#
_entry.id   56df7f5fed9f193c09fb51cc40f15244
#
_cell.length_a   1.000
_cell.length_b   1.000
_cell.length_c   1.000
_cell.angle_alpha   90.00
_cell.angle_beta   90.00
_cell.angle_gamma   90.00
#
_symmetry.space_group_name_H-M   'P 1'
#
loop_
_entity.id
_entity.type
_entity.pdbx_description
1 polymer ?
#
loop_
_entity_poly.entity_id
_entity_poly.type
_entity_poly.pdbx_seq_one_letter_code
_entity_poly.pdbx_strand_id
1 'polypeptide(L)'
;MKRNKFKLLTAVLALLLLLSGCINLEPEEGEETTPPGGVGQIDKTTIGSYQTMKYTYLTAVDLATLTTNLDPTYLLLANKQSALGADYAPAHLTTLTCATLQGERAYELDSRAAAALYAMLAEMKAAGISDIMVASAYRSYDYQVNLYNKYLELERSGISEDARRVFGEDYIKANYLDKKIFRLSLEDAHTVVQSYSALPGQSEHQTGLCIDLTSSDMGTELTTAFENTEAFAWLSQNAYKFGFILRYPKGKEAITGYTYEPWHYRFVGREAATDIHVGNMTLEQYLQLTSNQ
;
A
#
# COMPACT_ATOMS: atom_id res chain seq x y z
N MET A 1 -53.28 -3.72 -41.31
CA MET A 1 -53.69 -5.07 -41.81
C MET A 1 -52.82 -6.13 -41.20
N LYS A 2 -53.45 -7.03 -40.43
CA LYS A 2 -53.14 -8.46 -40.16
C LYS A 2 -51.76 -8.75 -39.50
N ARG A 3 -51.73 -9.18 -38.26
CA ARG A 3 -52.23 -10.34 -37.46
C ARG A 3 -51.07 -11.29 -37.12
N ASN A 4 -50.75 -11.36 -35.80
CA ASN A 4 -50.85 -12.54 -34.91
C ASN A 4 -50.19 -13.87 -35.35
N LYS A 5 -49.40 -14.49 -34.44
CA LYS A 5 -49.82 -15.61 -33.55
C LYS A 5 -48.59 -16.12 -32.81
N PHE A 6 -48.52 -16.05 -31.52
CA PHE A 6 -48.73 -17.06 -30.45
C PHE A 6 -48.64 -18.54 -30.86
N LYS A 7 -47.80 -19.28 -30.12
CA LYS A 7 -48.00 -20.64 -29.57
C LYS A 7 -46.71 -21.03 -28.84
N LEU A 8 -46.65 -21.16 -27.57
CA LEU A 8 -47.26 -21.99 -26.51
C LEU A 8 -46.90 -23.50 -26.60
N LEU A 9 -46.19 -23.95 -25.58
CA LEU A 9 -46.27 -25.23 -24.83
C LEU A 9 -45.98 -26.55 -25.53
N THR A 10 -45.04 -27.35 -24.99
CA THR A 10 -45.44 -28.62 -24.33
C THR A 10 -44.27 -29.22 -23.55
N ALA A 11 -44.54 -29.51 -22.29
CA ALA A 11 -43.77 -30.39 -21.42
C ALA A 11 -44.02 -31.86 -21.82
N VAL A 12 -43.00 -32.68 -21.75
CA VAL A 12 -43.18 -34.15 -21.71
C VAL A 12 -42.37 -34.70 -20.54
N LEU A 13 -43.12 -35.17 -19.57
CA LEU A 13 -42.74 -36.02 -18.47
C LEU A 13 -42.67 -37.45 -18.99
N ALA A 14 -41.60 -38.17 -18.77
CA ALA A 14 -41.55 -39.62 -18.89
C ALA A 14 -40.73 -40.26 -17.76
N LEU A 15 -41.37 -41.13 -17.11
CA LEU A 15 -41.18 -41.82 -15.86
C LEU A 15 -40.44 -43.15 -16.06
N LEU A 16 -39.58 -43.52 -15.13
CA LEU A 16 -39.18 -44.86 -14.68
C LEU A 16 -38.48 -45.86 -15.61
N LEU A 17 -37.30 -46.29 -15.16
CA LEU A 17 -37.11 -47.70 -14.79
C LEU A 17 -35.87 -47.88 -13.90
N LEU A 18 -36.12 -48.50 -12.74
CA LEU A 18 -35.15 -48.99 -11.76
C LEU A 18 -34.34 -50.15 -12.36
N LEU A 19 -33.00 -50.09 -12.23
CA LEU A 19 -32.15 -51.28 -12.14
C LEU A 19 -31.06 -51.01 -11.09
N SER A 20 -31.11 -51.82 -10.05
CA SER A 20 -30.19 -51.88 -8.97
C SER A 20 -28.81 -52.32 -9.44
N GLY A 21 -27.82 -51.48 -9.21
CA GLY A 21 -26.42 -51.84 -9.25
C GLY A 21 -25.71 -51.07 -8.13
N CYS A 22 -25.29 -51.78 -7.10
CA CYS A 22 -24.44 -51.22 -6.04
C CYS A 22 -23.09 -50.83 -6.65
N ILE A 23 -22.89 -49.54 -6.82
CA ILE A 23 -21.58 -48.97 -7.04
C ILE A 23 -21.23 -48.25 -5.76
N ASN A 24 -20.22 -48.73 -5.05
CA ASN A 24 -19.57 -47.99 -3.96
C ASN A 24 -18.91 -46.74 -4.58
N LEU A 25 -19.54 -45.61 -4.37
CA LEU A 25 -18.91 -44.30 -4.56
C LEU A 25 -18.23 -43.97 -3.24
N GLU A 26 -16.89 -44.08 -3.21
CA GLU A 26 -16.12 -43.37 -2.22
C GLU A 26 -16.43 -41.88 -2.37
N PRO A 27 -16.56 -41.10 -1.29
CA PRO A 27 -16.74 -39.65 -1.39
C PRO A 27 -15.48 -39.07 -2.00
N GLU A 28 -15.58 -38.50 -3.22
CA GLU A 28 -14.56 -37.58 -3.70
C GLU A 28 -14.44 -36.47 -2.66
N GLU A 29 -13.24 -36.33 -2.09
CA GLU A 29 -12.87 -35.18 -1.29
C GLU A 29 -13.15 -33.93 -2.13
N GLY A 30 -14.14 -33.16 -1.72
CA GLY A 30 -14.48 -31.91 -2.36
C GLY A 30 -13.26 -31.00 -2.35
N GLU A 31 -12.80 -30.64 -3.53
CA GLU A 31 -11.84 -29.59 -3.73
C GLU A 31 -12.40 -28.34 -3.03
N GLU A 32 -11.80 -28.03 -1.88
CA GLU A 32 -12.11 -26.83 -1.13
C GLU A 32 -11.75 -25.62 -1.99
N THR A 33 -12.74 -25.06 -2.69
CA THR A 33 -12.56 -23.83 -3.45
C THR A 33 -12.25 -22.72 -2.45
N THR A 34 -10.96 -22.45 -2.25
CA THR A 34 -10.50 -21.29 -1.51
C THR A 34 -11.12 -20.02 -2.13
N PRO A 35 -11.72 -19.15 -1.32
CA PRO A 35 -12.27 -17.90 -1.82
C PRO A 35 -11.14 -17.08 -2.48
N PRO A 36 -11.41 -16.36 -3.58
CA PRO A 36 -10.42 -15.52 -4.23
C PRO A 36 -10.01 -14.40 -3.27
N GLY A 37 -8.78 -14.43 -2.77
CA GLY A 37 -8.22 -13.51 -1.79
C GLY A 37 -7.55 -14.19 -0.60
N GLY A 38 -7.32 -15.48 -0.66
CA GLY A 38 -6.55 -16.21 0.36
C GLY A 38 -5.16 -15.59 0.51
N VAL A 39 -4.88 -15.06 1.71
CA VAL A 39 -3.54 -14.67 2.15
C VAL A 39 -2.66 -15.88 1.92
N GLY A 40 -1.82 -15.85 0.86
CA GLY A 40 -0.89 -16.93 0.56
C GLY A 40 -0.16 -17.32 1.83
N GLN A 41 0.02 -18.62 2.04
CA GLN A 41 0.65 -19.14 3.24
C GLN A 41 2.01 -18.46 3.43
N ILE A 42 2.13 -17.65 4.50
CA ILE A 42 3.35 -16.88 4.78
C ILE A 42 4.40 -17.85 5.30
N ASP A 43 5.57 -17.85 4.67
CA ASP A 43 6.66 -18.70 5.11
C ASP A 43 7.29 -18.16 6.40
N LYS A 44 6.95 -18.77 7.53
CA LYS A 44 7.47 -18.40 8.85
C LYS A 44 8.99 -18.62 8.98
N THR A 45 9.60 -19.40 8.09
CA THR A 45 11.05 -19.67 8.14
C THR A 45 11.89 -18.47 7.77
N THR A 46 11.27 -17.42 7.20
CA THR A 46 11.95 -16.15 6.87
C THR A 46 12.16 -15.22 8.06
N ILE A 47 11.47 -15.47 9.19
CA ILE A 47 11.68 -14.69 10.42
C ILE A 47 13.06 -15.04 11.01
N GLY A 48 13.86 -14.00 11.26
CA GLY A 48 15.26 -14.13 11.72
C GLY A 48 16.28 -14.17 10.58
N SER A 49 15.88 -14.00 9.33
CA SER A 49 16.80 -13.91 8.17
C SER A 49 17.88 -12.87 8.35
N TYR A 50 17.59 -11.79 9.08
CA TYR A 50 18.55 -10.74 9.42
C TYR A 50 19.83 -11.30 10.08
N GLN A 51 19.74 -12.29 10.93
CA GLN A 51 20.86 -12.85 11.68
C GLN A 51 21.89 -13.53 10.79
N THR A 52 21.49 -14.03 9.64
CA THR A 52 22.36 -14.75 8.69
C THR A 52 22.70 -13.94 7.43
N MET A 53 21.97 -12.84 7.19
CA MET A 53 22.16 -12.02 6.00
C MET A 53 23.47 -11.23 6.06
N LYS A 54 24.24 -11.30 4.98
CA LYS A 54 25.44 -10.46 4.80
C LYS A 54 25.12 -9.32 3.86
N TYR A 55 25.32 -8.10 4.35
CA TYR A 55 25.10 -6.89 3.55
C TYR A 55 26.44 -6.40 2.98
N THR A 56 26.38 -5.98 1.72
CA THR A 56 27.52 -5.33 1.06
C THR A 56 27.14 -3.89 0.75
N TYR A 57 28.02 -2.96 1.05
CA TYR A 57 27.84 -1.53 0.84
C TYR A 57 29.00 -0.98 -0.01
N LEU A 58 28.71 0.05 -0.81
CA LEU A 58 29.69 0.80 -1.60
C LEU A 58 30.37 1.89 -0.76
N THR A 59 29.68 2.36 0.29
CA THR A 59 30.12 3.41 1.19
C THR A 59 30.48 2.85 2.57
N ALA A 60 31.19 3.64 3.37
CA ALA A 60 31.41 3.34 4.78
C ALA A 60 30.13 3.66 5.57
N VAL A 61 29.22 2.70 5.62
CA VAL A 61 27.98 2.81 6.40
C VAL A 61 28.29 2.59 7.88
N ASP A 62 27.96 3.55 8.72
CA ASP A 62 28.02 3.37 10.18
C ASP A 62 26.83 2.47 10.63
N LEU A 63 27.14 1.17 10.70
CA LEU A 63 26.15 0.17 11.10
C LEU A 63 25.65 0.37 12.53
N ALA A 64 26.44 1.02 13.40
CA ALA A 64 26.02 1.28 14.78
C ALA A 64 24.86 2.29 14.85
N THR A 65 24.82 3.26 13.93
CA THR A 65 23.70 4.20 13.81
C THR A 65 22.48 3.55 13.17
N LEU A 66 22.67 2.50 12.37
CA LEU A 66 21.57 1.76 11.72
C LEU A 66 21.12 0.53 12.50
N THR A 67 21.96 0.06 13.45
CA THR A 67 21.61 -1.09 14.28
C THR A 67 20.64 -0.63 15.34
N THR A 68 19.41 -0.89 15.08
CA THR A 68 18.35 -0.70 16.07
C THR A 68 18.07 -2.08 16.66
N ASN A 69 18.17 -2.21 17.97
CA ASN A 69 17.39 -3.24 18.64
C ASN A 69 15.93 -3.04 18.17
N LEU A 70 15.20 -4.11 17.90
CA LEU A 70 13.78 -4.04 17.53
C LEU A 70 13.04 -3.15 18.54
N ASP A 71 12.95 -1.86 18.24
CA ASP A 71 12.17 -0.91 19.02
C ASP A 71 10.72 -1.08 18.56
N PRO A 72 9.80 -1.48 19.44
CA PRO A 72 8.39 -1.67 19.08
C PRO A 72 7.76 -0.44 18.42
N THR A 73 8.30 0.75 18.67
CA THR A 73 7.79 2.00 18.06
C THR A 73 7.98 2.01 16.54
N TYR A 74 9.00 1.31 16.00
CA TYR A 74 9.18 1.19 14.55
C TYR A 74 8.13 0.33 13.87
N LEU A 75 7.51 -0.56 14.64
CA LEU A 75 6.48 -1.47 14.18
C LEU A 75 5.07 -0.95 14.41
N LEU A 76 4.94 0.31 14.88
CA LEU A 76 3.64 0.95 15.07
C LEU A 76 2.85 0.95 13.76
N LEU A 77 1.68 0.31 13.76
CA LEU A 77 0.81 0.21 12.60
C LEU A 77 -0.18 1.39 12.59
N ALA A 78 -0.20 2.11 11.48
CA ALA A 78 -1.22 3.11 11.18
C ALA A 78 -1.83 2.76 9.81
N ASN A 79 -3.09 2.34 9.80
CA ASN A 79 -3.83 1.96 8.59
C ASN A 79 -5.34 2.10 8.81
N LYS A 80 -6.14 1.58 7.88
CA LYS A 80 -7.62 1.66 7.93
C LYS A 80 -8.25 0.94 9.14
N GLN A 81 -7.54 -0.04 9.76
CA GLN A 81 -7.99 -0.80 10.92
C GLN A 81 -7.36 -0.30 12.23
N SER A 82 -6.23 0.39 12.16
CA SER A 82 -5.46 0.88 13.30
C SER A 82 -5.19 2.37 13.13
N ALA A 83 -6.11 3.20 13.62
CA ALA A 83 -5.96 4.64 13.56
C ALA A 83 -5.20 5.18 14.79
N LEU A 84 -4.32 6.13 14.58
CA LEU A 84 -3.66 6.90 15.64
C LEU A 84 -4.58 8.00 16.17
N GLY A 85 -4.46 8.32 17.44
CA GLY A 85 -5.17 9.44 18.05
C GLY A 85 -4.76 10.79 17.43
N ALA A 86 -5.63 11.79 17.59
CA ALA A 86 -5.35 13.14 17.09
C ALA A 86 -4.18 13.81 17.84
N ASP A 87 -3.95 13.42 19.07
CA ASP A 87 -2.89 13.87 19.97
C ASP A 87 -1.56 13.13 19.79
N TYR A 88 -1.56 12.05 18.98
CA TYR A 88 -0.32 11.32 18.73
C TYR A 88 0.65 12.18 17.91
N ALA A 89 1.85 12.35 18.46
CA ALA A 89 3.00 12.95 17.77
C ALA A 89 4.27 12.15 18.07
N PRO A 90 5.15 11.94 17.07
CA PRO A 90 6.43 11.27 17.29
C PRO A 90 7.33 12.07 18.21
N ALA A 91 8.05 11.40 19.13
CA ALA A 91 8.87 12.06 20.13
C ALA A 91 10.20 12.62 19.59
N HIS A 92 10.69 12.10 18.45
CA HIS A 92 12.06 12.33 17.98
C HIS A 92 12.12 12.81 16.54
N LEU A 93 11.29 13.81 16.18
CA LEU A 93 11.33 14.41 14.84
C LEU A 93 12.59 15.26 14.66
N THR A 94 13.18 15.19 13.48
CA THR A 94 14.26 16.04 13.01
C THR A 94 13.97 16.55 11.61
N THR A 95 14.37 17.79 11.33
CA THR A 95 14.25 18.38 9.98
C THR A 95 15.21 17.71 9.04
N LEU A 96 14.73 17.30 7.86
CA LEU A 96 15.56 16.72 6.81
C LEU A 96 16.40 17.79 6.12
N THR A 97 17.67 17.43 5.86
CA THR A 97 18.67 18.28 5.16
C THR A 97 19.06 17.75 3.78
N CYS A 98 18.48 16.60 3.36
CA CYS A 98 18.66 16.07 2.00
C CYS A 98 17.80 16.83 0.99
N ALA A 99 17.94 16.47 -0.30
CA ALA A 99 17.10 17.03 -1.36
C ALA A 99 15.62 16.72 -1.11
N THR A 100 14.79 17.76 -1.15
CA THR A 100 13.34 17.66 -0.96
C THR A 100 12.63 18.38 -2.11
N LEU A 101 11.40 17.98 -2.41
CA LEU A 101 10.56 18.79 -3.29
C LEU A 101 10.39 20.18 -2.68
N GLN A 102 10.57 21.20 -3.51
CA GLN A 102 10.41 22.58 -3.05
C GLN A 102 8.98 22.80 -2.59
N GLY A 103 8.84 23.21 -1.34
CA GLY A 103 7.59 23.53 -0.68
C GLY A 103 7.82 24.54 0.43
N GLU A 104 6.73 25.12 0.94
CA GLU A 104 6.78 26.15 2.00
C GLU A 104 7.12 25.59 3.38
N ARG A 105 7.21 24.26 3.54
CA ARG A 105 7.50 23.64 4.83
C ARG A 105 8.75 22.77 4.78
N ALA A 106 9.46 22.75 5.90
CA ALA A 106 10.51 21.79 6.16
C ALA A 106 9.90 20.38 6.31
N TYR A 107 10.49 19.38 5.69
CA TYR A 107 10.13 17.99 5.93
C TYR A 107 10.82 17.48 7.20
N GLU A 108 10.07 16.72 8.01
CA GLU A 108 10.54 16.14 9.25
C GLU A 108 10.36 14.62 9.22
N LEU A 109 11.25 13.92 9.91
CA LEU A 109 11.23 12.46 10.03
C LEU A 109 11.74 12.08 11.43
N ASP A 110 11.39 10.90 11.94
CA ASP A 110 12.04 10.36 13.13
C ASP A 110 13.56 10.35 12.94
N SER A 111 14.30 10.81 13.92
CA SER A 111 15.76 11.04 13.81
C SER A 111 16.55 9.79 13.42
N ARG A 112 16.07 8.60 13.82
CA ARG A 112 16.70 7.32 13.49
C ARG A 112 16.37 6.90 12.05
N ALA A 113 15.13 7.10 11.63
CA ALA A 113 14.73 6.93 10.24
C ALA A 113 15.46 7.92 9.32
N ALA A 114 15.70 9.17 9.77
CA ALA A 114 16.48 10.16 9.04
C ALA A 114 17.93 9.74 8.88
N ALA A 115 18.59 9.22 9.93
CA ALA A 115 19.94 8.69 9.83
C ALA A 115 20.03 7.54 8.83
N ALA A 116 19.10 6.62 8.86
CA ALA A 116 18.98 5.52 7.91
C ALA A 116 18.76 6.00 6.46
N LEU A 117 17.90 7.02 6.29
CA LEU A 117 17.66 7.67 4.99
C LEU A 117 18.95 8.27 4.42
N TYR A 118 19.70 9.02 5.24
CA TYR A 118 20.95 9.62 4.77
C TYR A 118 21.98 8.59 4.33
N ALA A 119 22.10 7.47 5.07
CA ALA A 119 22.97 6.37 4.68
C ALA A 119 22.49 5.72 3.36
N MET A 120 21.18 5.53 3.20
CA MET A 120 20.59 5.00 1.97
C MET A 120 20.83 5.92 0.76
N LEU A 121 20.65 7.23 0.93
CA LEU A 121 20.89 8.21 -0.13
C LEU A 121 22.37 8.31 -0.50
N ALA A 122 23.28 8.19 0.48
CA ALA A 122 24.74 8.13 0.22
C ALA A 122 25.12 6.91 -0.62
N GLU A 123 24.51 5.76 -0.32
CA GLU A 123 24.75 4.52 -1.05
C GLU A 123 24.14 4.58 -2.47
N MET A 124 22.94 5.14 -2.63
CA MET A 124 22.35 5.40 -3.95
C MET A 124 23.25 6.30 -4.80
N LYS A 125 23.77 7.38 -4.20
CA LYS A 125 24.72 8.28 -4.89
C LYS A 125 25.99 7.56 -5.31
N ALA A 126 26.56 6.70 -4.46
CA ALA A 126 27.72 5.89 -4.81
C ALA A 126 27.43 4.88 -5.92
N ALA A 127 26.18 4.44 -6.04
CA ALA A 127 25.70 3.60 -7.15
C ALA A 127 25.36 4.40 -8.43
N GLY A 128 25.58 5.72 -8.46
CA GLY A 128 25.35 6.59 -9.61
C GLY A 128 23.95 7.22 -9.64
N ILE A 129 23.10 7.00 -8.63
CA ILE A 129 21.75 7.55 -8.55
C ILE A 129 21.75 8.76 -7.60
N SER A 130 21.63 9.96 -8.16
CA SER A 130 21.78 11.22 -7.40
C SER A 130 20.59 12.17 -7.52
N ASP A 131 19.58 11.83 -8.30
CA ASP A 131 18.43 12.67 -8.62
C ASP A 131 17.22 12.42 -7.72
N ILE A 132 17.37 11.62 -6.66
CA ILE A 132 16.31 11.25 -5.73
C ILE A 132 16.01 12.38 -4.74
N MET A 133 14.74 12.60 -4.46
CA MET A 133 14.25 13.63 -3.54
C MET A 133 13.17 13.09 -2.63
N VAL A 134 13.03 13.68 -1.43
CA VAL A 134 11.90 13.43 -0.54
C VAL A 134 10.74 14.35 -0.96
N ALA A 135 9.62 13.75 -1.33
CA ALA A 135 8.41 14.46 -1.73
C ALA A 135 7.44 14.67 -0.56
N SER A 136 7.47 13.79 0.44
CA SER A 136 6.68 13.91 1.68
C SER A 136 7.36 13.13 2.80
N ALA A 137 7.12 13.56 4.05
CA ALA A 137 7.58 12.87 5.25
C ALA A 137 6.52 13.01 6.35
N TYR A 138 6.89 13.36 7.60
CA TYR A 138 5.93 13.51 8.69
C TYR A 138 4.78 14.47 8.32
N ARG A 139 3.57 14.04 8.62
CA ARG A 139 2.33 14.83 8.53
C ARG A 139 1.57 14.71 9.85
N SER A 140 1.33 15.84 10.55
CA SER A 140 0.48 15.82 11.73
C SER A 140 -0.96 15.42 11.42
N TYR A 141 -1.71 15.05 12.43
CA TYR A 141 -3.14 14.76 12.29
C TYR A 141 -3.89 15.92 11.62
N ASP A 142 -3.68 17.17 12.10
CA ASP A 142 -4.34 18.35 11.56
C ASP A 142 -3.93 18.63 10.11
N TYR A 143 -2.67 18.38 9.76
CA TYR A 143 -2.23 18.48 8.38
C TYR A 143 -2.98 17.48 7.50
N GLN A 144 -3.15 16.24 7.94
CA GLN A 144 -3.89 15.22 7.22
C GLN A 144 -5.37 15.57 7.09
N VAL A 145 -6.00 16.18 8.12
CA VAL A 145 -7.37 16.72 8.03
C VAL A 145 -7.50 17.72 6.89
N ASN A 146 -6.59 18.70 6.84
CA ASN A 146 -6.61 19.74 5.82
C ASN A 146 -6.37 19.16 4.41
N LEU A 147 -5.41 18.25 4.29
CA LEU A 147 -5.09 17.58 3.02
C LEU A 147 -6.27 16.75 2.51
N TYR A 148 -6.88 15.95 3.39
CA TYR A 148 -8.02 15.12 3.06
C TYR A 148 -9.22 15.95 2.60
N ASN A 149 -9.53 17.05 3.31
CA ASN A 149 -10.60 17.96 2.95
C ASN A 149 -10.35 18.64 1.60
N LYS A 150 -9.09 19.02 1.31
CA LYS A 150 -8.71 19.56 -0.01
C LYS A 150 -8.97 18.57 -1.13
N TYR A 151 -8.60 17.29 -0.94
CA TYR A 151 -8.88 16.24 -1.93
C TYR A 151 -10.37 16.00 -2.08
N LEU A 152 -11.13 16.03 -0.98
CA LEU A 152 -12.58 15.87 -1.02
C LEU A 152 -13.26 16.99 -1.83
N GLU A 153 -12.82 18.24 -1.66
CA GLU A 153 -13.31 19.37 -2.45
C GLU A 153 -12.96 19.21 -3.93
N LEU A 154 -11.75 18.74 -4.22
CA LEU A 154 -11.29 18.49 -5.58
C LEU A 154 -12.15 17.43 -6.26
N GLU A 155 -12.38 16.27 -5.63
CA GLU A 155 -13.22 15.21 -6.18
C GLU A 155 -14.69 15.65 -6.34
N ARG A 156 -15.17 16.55 -5.52
CA ARG A 156 -16.51 17.13 -5.64
C ARG A 156 -16.60 18.24 -6.69
N SER A 157 -15.50 18.70 -7.24
CA SER A 157 -15.52 19.74 -8.29
C SER A 157 -15.95 19.20 -9.66
N GLY A 158 -15.86 17.90 -9.89
CA GLY A 158 -16.17 17.25 -11.16
C GLY A 158 -16.33 15.75 -11.04
N ILE A 159 -16.20 15.04 -12.15
CA ILE A 159 -16.05 13.58 -12.22
C ILE A 159 -14.66 13.29 -12.72
N SER A 160 -13.79 12.93 -11.79
CA SER A 160 -12.37 12.69 -12.03
C SER A 160 -12.12 11.34 -12.71
N GLU A 161 -10.89 11.15 -13.22
CA GLU A 161 -10.42 9.84 -13.68
C GLU A 161 -10.36 8.83 -12.52
N ASP A 162 -10.06 9.29 -11.30
CA ASP A 162 -10.08 8.45 -10.13
C ASP A 162 -11.49 7.93 -9.80
N ALA A 163 -12.51 8.79 -9.94
CA ALA A 163 -13.89 8.36 -9.80
C ALA A 163 -14.28 7.31 -10.83
N ARG A 164 -13.83 7.45 -12.09
CA ARG A 164 -14.06 6.46 -13.15
C ARG A 164 -13.36 5.14 -12.86
N ARG A 165 -12.14 5.20 -12.35
CA ARG A 165 -11.37 4.02 -11.94
C ARG A 165 -12.02 3.29 -10.77
N VAL A 166 -12.51 4.01 -9.76
CA VAL A 166 -13.11 3.44 -8.55
C VAL A 166 -14.47 2.80 -8.84
N PHE A 167 -15.33 3.50 -9.56
CA PHE A 167 -16.73 3.07 -9.77
C PHE A 167 -16.98 2.39 -11.12
N GLY A 168 -16.12 2.62 -12.12
CA GLY A 168 -16.34 2.19 -13.50
C GLY A 168 -17.29 3.10 -14.30
N GLU A 169 -17.13 3.07 -15.62
CA GLU A 169 -17.89 3.94 -16.55
C GLU A 169 -19.40 3.74 -16.47
N ASP A 170 -19.87 2.51 -16.33
CA ASP A 170 -21.30 2.21 -16.27
C ASP A 170 -21.96 2.81 -15.03
N TYR A 171 -21.30 2.74 -13.87
CA TYR A 171 -21.79 3.37 -12.64
C TYR A 171 -21.84 4.90 -12.80
N ILE A 172 -20.76 5.50 -13.27
CA ILE A 172 -20.66 6.95 -13.50
C ILE A 172 -21.76 7.41 -14.48
N LYS A 173 -21.95 6.68 -15.56
CA LYS A 173 -23.00 6.98 -16.53
C LYS A 173 -24.39 6.93 -15.89
N ALA A 174 -24.74 5.82 -15.25
CA ALA A 174 -26.09 5.59 -14.71
C ALA A 174 -26.43 6.52 -13.52
N ASN A 175 -25.45 6.83 -12.66
CA ASN A 175 -25.69 7.61 -11.44
C ASN A 175 -25.48 9.09 -11.61
N TYR A 176 -24.72 9.51 -12.60
CA TYR A 176 -24.32 10.91 -12.80
C TYR A 176 -24.66 11.45 -14.18
N LEU A 177 -24.09 10.93 -15.26
CA LEU A 177 -24.19 11.55 -16.60
C LEU A 177 -25.62 11.48 -17.18
N ASP A 178 -26.30 10.32 -17.09
CA ASP A 178 -27.68 10.18 -17.57
C ASP A 178 -28.67 11.04 -16.77
N LYS A 179 -28.31 11.38 -15.52
CA LYS A 179 -29.06 12.29 -14.64
C LYS A 179 -28.64 13.75 -14.79
N LYS A 180 -27.64 14.04 -15.65
CA LYS A 180 -27.05 15.38 -15.84
C LYS A 180 -26.44 15.96 -14.55
N ILE A 181 -25.87 15.10 -13.71
CA ILE A 181 -25.13 15.46 -12.50
C ILE A 181 -23.64 15.39 -12.86
N PHE A 182 -22.92 16.49 -12.68
CA PHE A 182 -21.49 16.62 -13.05
C PHE A 182 -20.56 16.77 -11.85
N ARG A 183 -21.04 16.45 -10.68
CA ARG A 183 -20.27 16.44 -9.41
C ARG A 183 -20.57 15.16 -8.66
N LEU A 184 -19.57 14.60 -8.02
CA LEU A 184 -19.76 13.46 -7.12
C LEU A 184 -20.63 13.85 -5.91
N SER A 185 -21.40 12.91 -5.42
CA SER A 185 -22.00 12.98 -4.08
C SER A 185 -20.88 13.08 -3.03
N LEU A 186 -21.20 13.52 -1.82
CA LEU A 186 -20.21 13.53 -0.73
C LEU A 186 -19.72 12.11 -0.42
N GLU A 187 -20.60 11.14 -0.41
CA GLU A 187 -20.30 9.73 -0.13
C GLU A 187 -19.36 9.13 -1.19
N ASP A 188 -19.68 9.34 -2.48
CA ASP A 188 -18.84 8.84 -3.56
C ASP A 188 -17.49 9.55 -3.59
N ALA A 189 -17.43 10.86 -3.31
CA ALA A 189 -16.18 11.59 -3.22
C ALA A 189 -15.30 11.06 -2.05
N HIS A 190 -15.89 10.74 -0.90
CA HIS A 190 -15.17 10.08 0.19
C HIS A 190 -14.60 8.73 -0.26
N THR A 191 -15.37 7.93 -0.97
CA THR A 191 -14.94 6.62 -1.49
C THR A 191 -13.75 6.77 -2.44
N VAL A 192 -13.80 7.75 -3.34
CA VAL A 192 -12.70 8.05 -4.27
C VAL A 192 -11.45 8.50 -3.51
N VAL A 193 -11.57 9.49 -2.62
CA VAL A 193 -10.41 9.99 -1.85
C VAL A 193 -9.78 8.88 -1.03
N GLN A 194 -10.54 8.03 -0.38
CA GLN A 194 -10.03 6.92 0.43
C GLN A 194 -9.31 5.83 -0.39
N SER A 195 -9.40 5.85 -1.72
CA SER A 195 -8.64 4.93 -2.57
C SER A 195 -7.16 5.33 -2.70
N TYR A 196 -6.84 6.63 -2.52
CA TYR A 196 -5.47 7.16 -2.67
C TYR A 196 -4.98 8.03 -1.51
N SER A 197 -5.85 8.41 -0.56
CA SER A 197 -5.47 9.20 0.61
C SER A 197 -6.10 8.63 1.88
N ALA A 198 -5.29 8.52 2.93
CA ALA A 198 -5.75 8.03 4.23
C ALA A 198 -6.64 9.05 4.94
N LEU A 199 -7.62 8.58 5.72
CA LEU A 199 -8.30 9.39 6.72
C LEU A 199 -7.31 9.88 7.78
N PRO A 200 -7.59 11.02 8.45
CA PRO A 200 -6.82 11.46 9.61
C PRO A 200 -6.70 10.34 10.66
N GLY A 201 -5.50 10.12 11.16
CA GLY A 201 -5.18 9.02 12.06
C GLY A 201 -4.79 7.71 11.35
N GLN A 202 -5.20 7.50 10.10
CA GLN A 202 -4.91 6.28 9.33
C GLN A 202 -3.67 6.41 8.43
N SER A 203 -3.11 7.60 8.32
CA SER A 203 -1.91 7.88 7.53
C SER A 203 -0.65 7.48 8.29
N GLU A 204 0.21 6.65 7.69
CA GLU A 204 1.52 6.31 8.27
C GLU A 204 2.45 7.52 8.43
N HIS A 205 2.25 8.58 7.65
CA HIS A 205 3.04 9.80 7.81
C HIS A 205 2.91 10.43 9.20
N GLN A 206 1.81 10.16 9.93
CA GLN A 206 1.66 10.61 11.31
C GLN A 206 2.63 9.91 12.27
N THR A 207 3.13 8.72 11.91
CA THR A 207 4.16 8.02 12.72
C THR A 207 5.52 8.70 12.69
N GLY A 208 5.79 9.55 11.69
CA GLY A 208 7.13 10.09 11.43
C GLY A 208 8.12 9.05 10.92
N LEU A 209 7.68 7.86 10.48
CA LEU A 209 8.53 6.75 10.09
C LEU A 209 8.50 6.44 8.59
N CYS A 210 7.75 7.19 7.80
CA CYS A 210 7.70 6.97 6.36
C CYS A 210 8.01 8.22 5.54
N ILE A 211 8.43 7.98 4.32
CA ILE A 211 8.78 8.98 3.32
C ILE A 211 8.17 8.61 1.98
N ASP A 212 7.79 9.62 1.23
CA ASP A 212 7.53 9.48 -0.20
C ASP A 212 8.76 9.98 -0.97
N LEU A 213 9.27 9.16 -1.87
CA LEU A 213 10.44 9.44 -2.70
C LEU A 213 10.02 9.70 -4.15
N THR A 214 10.70 10.63 -4.79
CA THR A 214 10.56 10.91 -6.22
C THR A 214 11.92 11.23 -6.83
N SER A 215 11.98 11.33 -8.16
CA SER A 215 13.17 11.78 -8.88
C SER A 215 12.90 13.10 -9.61
N SER A 216 13.95 13.83 -9.94
CA SER A 216 13.84 15.19 -10.51
C SER A 216 13.11 15.22 -11.86
N ASP A 217 13.13 14.14 -12.62
CA ASP A 217 12.46 13.98 -13.90
C ASP A 217 10.96 13.65 -13.77
N MET A 218 10.51 13.24 -12.59
CA MET A 218 9.09 12.94 -12.32
C MET A 218 8.26 14.19 -11.99
N GLY A 219 8.89 15.36 -11.84
CA GLY A 219 8.20 16.59 -11.43
C GLY A 219 7.75 16.55 -9.96
N THR A 220 6.54 17.05 -9.70
CA THR A 220 6.00 17.15 -8.32
C THR A 220 4.96 16.08 -7.98
N GLU A 221 4.62 15.24 -8.94
CA GLU A 221 3.55 14.25 -8.79
C GLU A 221 4.10 12.88 -8.35
N LEU A 222 3.41 12.27 -7.41
CA LEU A 222 3.65 10.89 -6.99
C LEU A 222 2.78 9.98 -7.86
N THR A 223 3.42 9.30 -8.80
CA THR A 223 2.73 8.42 -9.76
C THR A 223 3.38 7.05 -9.83
N THR A 224 2.62 6.06 -10.29
CA THR A 224 3.14 4.70 -10.48
C THR A 224 4.26 4.63 -11.52
N ALA A 225 4.45 5.66 -12.36
CA ALA A 225 5.56 5.74 -13.29
C ALA A 225 6.94 5.73 -12.59
N PHE A 226 7.02 6.08 -11.30
CA PHE A 226 8.24 5.96 -10.51
C PHE A 226 8.81 4.52 -10.52
N GLU A 227 7.96 3.49 -10.68
CA GLU A 227 8.40 2.10 -10.79
C GLU A 227 9.34 1.82 -11.98
N ASN A 228 9.35 2.71 -12.98
CA ASN A 228 10.18 2.58 -14.18
C ASN A 228 11.53 3.29 -14.07
N THR A 229 11.85 3.90 -12.92
CA THR A 229 13.10 4.62 -12.69
C THR A 229 14.22 3.70 -12.19
N GLU A 230 15.48 4.09 -12.45
CA GLU A 230 16.64 3.42 -11.87
C GLU A 230 16.64 3.51 -10.35
N ALA A 231 16.12 4.62 -9.79
CA ALA A 231 15.97 4.81 -8.36
C ALA A 231 15.06 3.74 -7.75
N PHE A 232 13.90 3.48 -8.32
CA PHE A 232 13.01 2.42 -7.83
C PHE A 232 13.64 1.02 -7.99
N ALA A 233 14.28 0.74 -9.11
CA ALA A 233 14.96 -0.53 -9.33
C ALA A 233 16.03 -0.80 -8.27
N TRP A 234 16.78 0.23 -7.86
CA TRP A 234 17.76 0.15 -6.79
C TRP A 234 17.09 -0.02 -5.42
N LEU A 235 16.09 0.82 -5.12
CA LEU A 235 15.36 0.81 -3.84
C LEU A 235 14.70 -0.53 -3.58
N SER A 236 14.08 -1.14 -4.58
CA SER A 236 13.42 -2.45 -4.46
C SER A 236 14.38 -3.58 -4.01
N GLN A 237 15.68 -3.45 -4.31
CA GLN A 237 16.69 -4.43 -3.98
C GLN A 237 17.54 -4.07 -2.75
N ASN A 238 17.50 -2.82 -2.29
CA ASN A 238 18.45 -2.34 -1.30
C ASN A 238 17.84 -1.62 -0.10
N ALA A 239 16.64 -1.06 -0.18
CA ALA A 239 16.06 -0.24 0.88
C ALA A 239 15.99 -0.98 2.23
N TYR A 240 15.72 -2.29 2.22
CA TYR A 240 15.66 -3.12 3.42
C TYR A 240 16.99 -3.14 4.20
N LYS A 241 18.14 -3.01 3.52
CA LYS A 241 19.47 -2.95 4.15
C LYS A 241 19.63 -1.76 5.10
N PHE A 242 18.81 -0.74 4.91
CA PHE A 242 18.75 0.49 5.69
C PHE A 242 17.53 0.54 6.61
N GLY A 243 16.72 -0.52 6.66
CA GLY A 243 15.55 -0.60 7.52
C GLY A 243 14.26 -0.07 6.89
N PHE A 244 14.25 0.22 5.59
CA PHE A 244 13.06 0.65 4.86
C PHE A 244 12.42 -0.50 4.07
N ILE A 245 11.10 -0.50 4.04
CA ILE A 245 10.29 -1.41 3.20
C ILE A 245 9.48 -0.61 2.19
N LEU A 246 9.24 -1.19 1.01
CA LEU A 246 8.16 -0.74 0.13
C LEU A 246 6.84 -1.08 0.83
N ARG A 247 6.14 -0.06 1.30
CA ARG A 247 5.02 -0.26 2.24
C ARG A 247 3.75 -0.81 1.59
N TYR A 248 3.45 -0.37 0.39
CA TYR A 248 2.26 -0.74 -0.36
C TYR A 248 2.63 -1.43 -1.68
N PRO A 249 3.12 -2.68 -1.61
CA PRO A 249 3.60 -3.40 -2.77
C PRO A 249 2.44 -3.89 -3.65
N LYS A 250 2.71 -4.00 -4.95
CA LYS A 250 1.77 -4.46 -5.98
C LYS A 250 1.24 -5.86 -5.67
N GLY A 251 -0.07 -6.04 -5.75
CA GLY A 251 -0.75 -7.32 -5.48
C GLY A 251 -0.99 -7.62 -4.01
N LYS A 252 -0.75 -6.63 -3.12
CA LYS A 252 -1.01 -6.74 -1.67
C LYS A 252 -2.08 -5.77 -1.19
N GLU A 253 -2.82 -5.14 -2.09
CA GLU A 253 -3.82 -4.10 -1.81
C GLU A 253 -4.93 -4.60 -0.87
N ALA A 254 -5.33 -5.88 -1.02
CA ALA A 254 -6.32 -6.51 -0.15
C ALA A 254 -5.86 -6.67 1.32
N ILE A 255 -4.54 -6.68 1.56
CA ILE A 255 -3.93 -6.82 2.89
C ILE A 255 -3.69 -5.43 3.49
N THR A 256 -3.05 -4.56 2.72
CA THR A 256 -2.66 -3.22 3.20
C THR A 256 -3.84 -2.24 3.24
N GLY A 257 -4.87 -2.49 2.42
CA GLY A 257 -6.02 -1.58 2.26
C GLY A 257 -5.75 -0.35 1.40
N TYR A 258 -4.53 -0.22 0.82
CA TYR A 258 -4.13 0.89 -0.04
C TYR A 258 -3.69 0.38 -1.41
N THR A 259 -3.79 1.24 -2.42
CA THR A 259 -3.30 0.96 -3.76
C THR A 259 -1.77 0.84 -3.76
N TYR A 260 -1.22 0.27 -4.85
CA TYR A 260 0.22 0.21 -5.05
C TYR A 260 0.85 1.60 -5.11
N GLU A 261 1.88 1.84 -4.28
CA GLU A 261 2.60 3.11 -4.17
C GLU A 261 4.11 2.89 -4.24
N PRO A 262 4.74 2.91 -5.42
CA PRO A 262 6.18 2.68 -5.56
C PRO A 262 7.06 3.73 -4.89
N TRP A 263 6.52 4.88 -4.55
CA TRP A 263 7.20 6.00 -3.88
C TRP A 263 7.22 5.89 -2.36
N HIS A 264 6.30 5.11 -1.74
CA HIS A 264 6.08 5.12 -0.30
C HIS A 264 6.94 4.07 0.42
N TYR A 265 7.93 4.56 1.19
CA TYR A 265 8.86 3.73 1.96
C TYR A 265 8.66 3.95 3.46
N ARG A 266 8.52 2.85 4.20
CA ARG A 266 8.34 2.84 5.65
C ARG A 266 9.59 2.29 6.34
N PHE A 267 10.11 3.05 7.33
CA PHE A 267 11.16 2.59 8.23
C PHE A 267 10.56 1.67 9.31
N VAL A 268 11.11 0.47 9.43
CA VAL A 268 10.73 -0.56 10.40
C VAL A 268 11.92 -1.13 11.16
N GLY A 269 13.13 -0.58 10.92
CA GLY A 269 14.39 -1.16 11.39
C GLY A 269 14.89 -2.28 10.48
N ARG A 270 16.21 -2.51 10.49
CA ARG A 270 16.87 -3.42 9.54
C ARG A 270 16.46 -4.87 9.70
N GLU A 271 16.20 -5.31 10.93
CA GLU A 271 15.81 -6.68 11.24
C GLU A 271 14.45 -6.99 10.60
N ALA A 272 13.43 -6.21 10.94
CA ALA A 272 12.08 -6.39 10.39
C ALA A 272 12.07 -6.15 8.87
N ALA A 273 12.78 -5.14 8.37
CA ALA A 273 12.85 -4.86 6.94
C ALA A 273 13.46 -6.02 6.14
N THR A 274 14.47 -6.68 6.70
CA THR A 274 15.09 -7.84 6.06
C THR A 274 14.15 -9.04 6.01
N ASP A 275 13.50 -9.35 7.12
CA ASP A 275 12.56 -10.47 7.19
C ASP A 275 11.37 -10.24 6.26
N ILE A 276 10.84 -9.01 6.23
CA ILE A 276 9.77 -8.59 5.32
C ILE A 276 10.19 -8.73 3.86
N HIS A 277 11.40 -8.27 3.52
CA HIS A 277 11.94 -8.36 2.16
C HIS A 277 12.13 -9.82 1.72
N VAL A 278 12.79 -10.63 2.52
CA VAL A 278 13.06 -12.05 2.22
C VAL A 278 11.77 -12.85 2.13
N GLY A 279 10.81 -12.59 3.04
CA GLY A 279 9.52 -13.25 3.08
C GLY A 279 8.50 -12.69 2.08
N ASN A 280 8.83 -11.65 1.32
CA ASN A 280 7.90 -10.93 0.45
C ASN A 280 6.58 -10.60 1.17
N MET A 281 6.69 -10.06 2.40
CA MET A 281 5.58 -9.76 3.28
C MET A 281 5.19 -8.29 3.26
N THR A 282 3.99 -7.99 3.75
CA THR A 282 3.63 -6.64 4.19
C THR A 282 3.95 -6.47 5.68
N LEU A 283 3.91 -5.22 6.19
CA LEU A 283 4.06 -4.96 7.62
C LEU A 283 2.97 -5.67 8.44
N GLU A 284 1.72 -5.69 7.95
CA GLU A 284 0.61 -6.40 8.59
C GLU A 284 0.91 -7.91 8.75
N GLN A 285 1.42 -8.53 7.69
CA GLN A 285 1.77 -9.95 7.69
C GLN A 285 2.91 -10.25 8.66
N TYR A 286 3.94 -9.40 8.68
CA TYR A 286 5.05 -9.52 9.63
C TYR A 286 4.58 -9.42 11.08
N LEU A 287 3.77 -8.42 11.39
CA LEU A 287 3.21 -8.24 12.74
C LEU A 287 2.34 -9.42 13.18
N GLN A 288 1.53 -9.97 12.28
CA GLN A 288 0.72 -11.14 12.56
C GLN A 288 1.57 -12.37 12.92
N LEU A 289 2.73 -12.53 12.26
CA LEU A 289 3.63 -13.66 12.56
C LEU A 289 4.36 -13.50 13.88
N THR A 290 4.78 -12.27 14.21
CA THR A 290 5.60 -11.98 15.38
C THR A 290 4.79 -11.81 16.66
N SER A 291 3.51 -11.41 16.59
CA SER A 291 2.63 -11.31 17.75
C SER A 291 2.15 -12.66 18.29
N ASN A 292 2.37 -13.75 17.56
CA ASN A 292 2.02 -15.11 17.97
C ASN A 292 3.22 -15.92 18.50
N GLN A 293 4.35 -15.26 18.74
CA GLN A 293 5.54 -15.82 19.40
C GLN A 293 5.65 -15.30 20.83
#